data_9380a34262fa586d0827e86b3af3e254
#
_entry.id   9380a34262fa586d0827e86b3af3e254
#
_cell.length_a   1.000
_cell.length_b   1.000
_cell.length_c   1.000
_cell.angle_alpha   90.00
_cell.angle_beta   90.00
_cell.angle_gamma   90.00
#
_symmetry.space_group_name_H-M   'P 1'
#
loop_
_entity.id
_entity.type
_entity.pdbx_description
1 polymer ?
#
loop_
_entity_poly.entity_id
_entity_poly.type
_entity_poly.pdbx_seq_one_letter_code
_entity_poly.pdbx_strand_id
1 'polypeptide(L)'
;MGDVSKDINTTFTNSKVKALLNIVYTASWISNKQNVFFKPFGISPQQYNILRILRGAGEAIKVQTIKERMLERAPNATRLMDKLCDKNLINRLPCPEDRRVVHIEITTKGLSLLNDISKEFKEDLLENLTEEEAIQLSDLLDKVR
;
A
#
# COMPACT_ATOMS: atom_id res chain seq x y z
N MET A 1 2.95 -3.38 24.66
CA MET A 1 2.77 -2.04 24.09
C MET A 1 4.13 -1.38 23.92
N GLY A 2 4.42 -0.87 22.72
CA GLY A 2 5.69 -0.21 22.43
C GLY A 2 5.80 1.20 23.03
N ASP A 3 7.02 1.70 23.16
CA ASP A 3 7.28 3.09 23.53
C ASP A 3 8.43 3.58 22.63
N VAL A 4 8.12 4.48 21.71
CA VAL A 4 9.08 4.99 20.73
C VAL A 4 10.32 5.61 21.41
N SER A 5 10.18 6.18 22.61
CA SER A 5 11.31 6.73 23.35
C SER A 5 12.33 5.66 23.71
N LYS A 6 11.87 4.47 24.09
CA LYS A 6 12.70 3.31 24.39
C LYS A 6 13.23 2.65 23.12
N ASP A 7 12.39 2.53 22.11
CA ASP A 7 12.73 1.85 20.86
C ASP A 7 13.88 2.53 20.12
N ILE A 8 13.94 3.87 20.15
CA ILE A 8 15.01 4.67 19.54
C ILE A 8 16.01 5.27 20.53
N ASN A 9 15.93 4.83 21.81
CA ASN A 9 16.83 5.25 22.89
C ASN A 9 16.97 6.79 23.00
N THR A 10 15.85 7.50 23.05
CA THR A 10 15.78 8.96 23.03
C THR A 10 14.79 9.49 24.07
N THR A 11 15.05 10.67 24.62
CA THR A 11 14.11 11.41 25.47
C THR A 11 13.51 12.58 24.71
N PHE A 12 12.21 12.81 24.91
CA PHE A 12 11.49 13.90 24.24
C PHE A 12 11.04 14.95 25.26
N THR A 13 11.40 16.19 24.99
CA THR A 13 10.92 17.36 25.76
C THR A 13 9.69 18.00 25.13
N ASN A 14 9.41 17.67 23.85
CA ASN A 14 8.30 18.21 23.07
C ASN A 14 7.41 17.07 22.54
N SER A 15 6.14 17.08 22.96
CA SER A 15 5.17 16.04 22.56
C SER A 15 4.84 16.02 21.07
N LYS A 16 4.88 17.17 20.37
CA LYS A 16 4.67 17.22 18.91
C LYS A 16 5.83 16.57 18.16
N VAL A 17 7.07 16.78 18.64
CA VAL A 17 8.24 16.10 18.07
C VAL A 17 8.15 14.59 18.32
N LYS A 18 7.77 14.17 19.53
CA LYS A 18 7.55 12.76 19.85
C LYS A 18 6.50 12.15 18.92
N ALA A 19 5.37 12.82 18.70
CA ALA A 19 4.30 12.37 17.81
C ALA A 19 4.79 12.23 16.37
N LEU A 20 5.50 13.25 15.84
CA LEU A 20 6.05 13.19 14.48
C LEU A 20 6.99 12.01 14.29
N LEU A 21 7.94 11.80 15.19
CA LEU A 21 8.90 10.71 15.10
C LEU A 21 8.22 9.36 15.29
N ASN A 22 7.19 9.27 16.14
CA ASN A 22 6.39 8.06 16.30
C ASN A 22 5.63 7.68 15.01
N ILE A 23 5.07 8.67 14.32
CA ILE A 23 4.43 8.44 13.00
C ILE A 23 5.45 7.84 12.01
N VAL A 24 6.64 8.45 11.89
CA VAL A 24 7.69 7.97 10.96
C VAL A 24 8.17 6.57 11.34
N TYR A 25 8.43 6.33 12.63
CA TYR A 25 8.87 5.04 13.15
C TYR A 25 7.82 3.95 12.89
N THR A 26 6.55 4.23 13.23
CA THR A 26 5.45 3.28 13.05
C THR A 26 5.20 2.99 11.56
N ALA A 27 5.26 4.00 10.70
CA ALA A 27 5.14 3.79 9.24
C ALA A 27 6.25 2.88 8.70
N SER A 28 7.49 3.06 9.17
CA SER A 28 8.62 2.18 8.83
C SER A 28 8.41 0.75 9.33
N TRP A 29 7.93 0.60 10.56
CA TRP A 29 7.62 -0.71 11.14
C TRP A 29 6.52 -1.44 10.34
N ILE A 30 5.43 -0.75 9.99
CA ILE A 30 4.36 -1.30 9.12
C ILE A 30 4.93 -1.73 7.77
N SER A 31 5.72 -0.86 7.13
CA SER A 31 6.34 -1.14 5.83
C SER A 31 7.23 -2.39 5.88
N ASN A 32 8.03 -2.54 6.93
CA ASN A 32 8.87 -3.72 7.11
C ASN A 32 8.03 -5.01 7.28
N LYS A 33 6.97 -4.97 8.08
CA LYS A 33 6.03 -6.09 8.24
C LYS A 33 5.39 -6.48 6.91
N GLN A 34 4.91 -5.49 6.14
CA GLN A 34 4.33 -5.73 4.82
C GLN A 34 5.33 -6.31 3.82
N ASN A 35 6.57 -5.81 3.80
CA ASN A 35 7.61 -6.35 2.92
C ASN A 35 7.90 -7.83 3.22
N VAL A 36 7.99 -8.21 4.48
CA VAL A 36 8.17 -9.60 4.89
C VAL A 36 6.98 -10.45 4.47
N PHE A 37 5.76 -9.96 4.71
CA PHE A 37 4.53 -10.68 4.36
C PHE A 37 4.38 -10.93 2.86
N PHE A 38 4.64 -9.91 2.00
CA PHE A 38 4.46 -10.04 0.55
C PHE A 38 5.59 -10.78 -0.17
N LYS A 39 6.75 -10.92 0.47
CA LYS A 39 7.92 -11.56 -0.15
C LYS A 39 7.64 -12.96 -0.73
N PRO A 40 6.94 -13.90 -0.03
CA PRO A 40 6.62 -15.21 -0.57
C PRO A 40 5.71 -15.17 -1.80
N PHE A 41 4.90 -14.13 -1.95
CA PHE A 41 4.01 -13.93 -3.09
C PHE A 41 4.72 -13.30 -4.29
N GLY A 42 5.98 -12.92 -4.15
CA GLY A 42 6.80 -12.36 -5.22
C GLY A 42 6.41 -10.95 -5.65
N ILE A 43 5.68 -10.20 -4.83
CA ILE A 43 5.29 -8.81 -5.07
C ILE A 43 5.67 -7.91 -3.89
N SER A 44 5.76 -6.61 -4.15
CA SER A 44 5.93 -5.59 -3.12
C SER A 44 4.59 -5.09 -2.58
N PRO A 45 4.55 -4.41 -1.41
CA PRO A 45 3.35 -3.73 -0.93
C PRO A 45 2.76 -2.76 -1.95
N GLN A 46 3.60 -2.01 -2.68
CA GLN A 46 3.15 -1.09 -3.72
C GLN A 46 2.51 -1.82 -4.90
N GLN A 47 3.06 -2.94 -5.33
CA GLN A 47 2.46 -3.79 -6.35
C GLN A 47 1.14 -4.40 -5.90
N TYR A 48 1.05 -4.83 -4.65
CA TYR A 48 -0.21 -5.27 -4.05
C TYR A 48 -1.27 -4.15 -4.07
N ASN A 49 -0.89 -2.92 -3.74
CA ASN A 49 -1.78 -1.76 -3.81
C ASN A 49 -2.29 -1.53 -5.23
N ILE A 50 -1.44 -1.63 -6.25
CA ILE A 50 -1.84 -1.53 -7.66
C ILE A 50 -2.89 -2.60 -8.00
N LEU A 51 -2.65 -3.85 -7.65
CA LEU A 51 -3.60 -4.95 -7.90
C LEU A 51 -4.94 -4.72 -7.17
N ARG A 52 -4.91 -4.19 -5.94
CA ARG A 52 -6.12 -3.84 -5.19
C ARG A 52 -6.93 -2.72 -5.86
N ILE A 53 -6.25 -1.69 -6.37
CA ILE A 53 -6.88 -0.59 -7.12
C ILE A 53 -7.57 -1.12 -8.37
N LEU A 54 -6.90 -1.99 -9.12
CA LEU A 54 -7.45 -2.59 -10.34
C LEU A 54 -8.63 -3.50 -10.06
N ARG A 55 -8.57 -4.33 -9.02
CA ARG A 55 -9.71 -5.15 -8.60
C ARG A 55 -10.92 -4.29 -8.21
N GLY A 56 -10.69 -3.23 -7.45
CA GLY A 56 -11.74 -2.32 -7.03
C GLY A 56 -12.37 -1.53 -8.17
N ALA A 57 -11.60 -1.23 -9.22
CA ALA A 57 -12.11 -0.56 -10.42
C ALA A 57 -13.07 -1.45 -11.23
N GLY A 58 -12.86 -2.77 -11.25
CA GLY A 58 -13.69 -3.72 -11.99
C GLY A 58 -13.60 -3.62 -13.51
N GLU A 59 -12.76 -2.74 -14.02
CA GLU A 59 -12.53 -2.47 -15.46
C GLU A 59 -11.11 -1.99 -15.70
N ALA A 60 -10.69 -1.95 -16.95
CA ALA A 60 -9.41 -1.36 -17.33
C ALA A 60 -9.41 0.16 -17.07
N ILE A 61 -8.38 0.66 -16.42
CA ILE A 61 -8.22 2.09 -16.09
C ILE A 61 -6.88 2.64 -16.54
N LYS A 62 -6.81 3.94 -16.72
CA LYS A 62 -5.59 4.64 -17.15
C LYS A 62 -4.47 4.51 -16.12
N VAL A 63 -3.23 4.43 -16.58
CA VAL A 63 -2.03 4.46 -15.73
C VAL A 63 -2.05 5.66 -14.77
N GLN A 64 -2.45 6.83 -15.26
CA GLN A 64 -2.54 8.04 -14.43
C GLN A 64 -3.54 7.88 -13.29
N THR A 65 -4.70 7.26 -13.53
CA THR A 65 -5.70 6.98 -12.49
C THR A 65 -5.15 6.04 -11.41
N ILE A 66 -4.36 5.02 -11.81
CA ILE A 66 -3.69 4.14 -10.85
C ILE A 66 -2.74 4.94 -9.96
N LYS A 67 -1.89 5.78 -10.57
CA LYS A 67 -0.93 6.63 -9.83
C LYS A 67 -1.60 7.55 -8.82
N GLU A 68 -2.74 8.13 -9.18
CA GLU A 68 -3.52 9.03 -8.32
C GLU A 68 -4.16 8.31 -7.13
N ARG A 69 -4.49 7.03 -7.29
CA ARG A 69 -5.11 6.19 -6.24
C ARG A 69 -4.11 5.44 -5.37
N MET A 70 -2.83 5.42 -5.74
CA MET A 70 -1.81 4.76 -4.93
C MET A 70 -1.64 5.44 -3.57
N LEU A 71 -1.52 4.64 -2.50
CA LEU A 71 -1.25 5.12 -1.15
C LEU A 71 0.09 5.83 -1.04
N GLU A 72 1.10 5.35 -1.77
CA GLU A 72 2.41 6.00 -1.88
C GLU A 72 2.58 6.51 -3.30
N ARG A 73 2.96 7.78 -3.43
CA ARG A 73 3.39 8.32 -4.73
C ARG A 73 4.71 7.68 -5.10
N ALA A 74 4.67 6.71 -6.00
CA ALA A 74 5.86 6.00 -6.46
C ALA A 74 6.35 6.63 -7.77
N PRO A 75 7.52 7.30 -7.79
CA PRO A 75 8.14 7.78 -9.03
C PRO A 75 8.38 6.66 -10.04
N ASN A 76 8.54 5.44 -9.55
CA ASN A 76 8.78 4.23 -10.31
C ASN A 76 7.52 3.40 -10.57
N ALA A 77 6.30 3.98 -10.49
CA ALA A 77 5.05 3.24 -10.69
C ALA A 77 4.99 2.50 -12.03
N THR A 78 5.51 3.10 -13.11
CA THR A 78 5.59 2.44 -14.42
C THR A 78 6.43 1.17 -14.35
N ARG A 79 7.61 1.21 -13.69
CA ARG A 79 8.46 0.03 -13.51
C ARG A 79 7.80 -1.05 -12.65
N LEU A 80 7.04 -0.67 -11.62
CA LEU A 80 6.27 -1.62 -10.81
C LEU A 80 5.23 -2.34 -11.67
N MET A 81 4.53 -1.60 -12.55
CA MET A 81 3.56 -2.17 -13.49
C MET A 81 4.24 -3.04 -14.55
N ASP A 82 5.40 -2.67 -15.06
CA ASP A 82 6.18 -3.51 -15.98
C ASP A 82 6.45 -4.89 -15.37
N LYS A 83 6.92 -4.93 -14.14
CA LYS A 83 7.15 -6.19 -13.43
C LYS A 83 5.89 -7.00 -13.19
N LEU A 84 4.75 -6.36 -12.96
CA LEU A 84 3.46 -7.03 -12.85
C LEU A 84 3.01 -7.61 -14.20
N CYS A 85 3.26 -6.91 -15.32
CA CYS A 85 3.04 -7.44 -16.68
C CYS A 85 3.91 -8.66 -16.95
N ASP A 86 5.21 -8.60 -16.62
CA ASP A 86 6.15 -9.71 -16.79
C ASP A 86 5.70 -10.98 -16.06
N LYS A 87 5.00 -10.82 -14.93
CA LYS A 87 4.40 -11.91 -14.14
C LYS A 87 3.01 -12.32 -14.61
N ASN A 88 2.48 -11.70 -15.66
CA ASN A 88 1.11 -11.92 -16.16
C ASN A 88 0.01 -11.62 -15.13
N LEU A 89 0.24 -10.72 -14.21
CA LEU A 89 -0.72 -10.31 -13.18
C LEU A 89 -1.61 -9.16 -13.63
N ILE A 90 -1.13 -8.38 -14.58
CA ILE A 90 -1.85 -7.30 -15.26
C ILE A 90 -1.58 -7.32 -16.75
N ASN A 91 -2.49 -6.74 -17.54
CA ASN A 91 -2.34 -6.51 -18.98
C ASN A 91 -2.36 -5.01 -19.29
N ARG A 92 -1.60 -4.63 -20.33
CA ARG A 92 -1.68 -3.32 -20.95
C ARG A 92 -2.56 -3.38 -22.16
N LEU A 93 -3.54 -2.50 -22.25
CA LEU A 93 -4.46 -2.35 -23.36
C LEU A 93 -4.26 -0.98 -24.02
N PRO A 94 -4.13 -0.92 -25.37
CA PRO A 94 -4.13 0.35 -26.06
C PRO A 94 -5.50 1.01 -25.92
N CYS A 95 -5.54 2.34 -25.74
CA CYS A 95 -6.78 3.08 -25.81
C CYS A 95 -7.21 3.19 -27.29
N PRO A 96 -8.47 2.79 -27.65
CA PRO A 96 -8.95 2.89 -29.02
C PRO A 96 -9.00 4.32 -29.56
N GLU A 97 -9.19 5.29 -28.66
CA GLU A 97 -9.38 6.71 -28.99
C GLU A 97 -8.06 7.48 -29.06
N ASP A 98 -7.05 7.08 -28.27
CA ASP A 98 -5.74 7.74 -28.23
C ASP A 98 -4.63 6.72 -27.96
N ARG A 99 -3.76 6.48 -28.96
CA ARG A 99 -2.61 5.57 -28.86
C ARG A 99 -1.56 5.96 -27.80
N ARG A 100 -1.61 7.20 -27.30
CA ARG A 100 -0.71 7.69 -26.25
C ARG A 100 -1.17 7.26 -24.86
N VAL A 101 -2.41 6.83 -24.74
CA VAL A 101 -3.04 6.42 -23.48
C VAL A 101 -3.05 4.91 -23.37
N VAL A 102 -2.50 4.38 -22.30
CA VAL A 102 -2.50 2.96 -21.97
C VAL A 102 -3.47 2.72 -20.81
N HIS A 103 -4.35 1.74 -21.01
CA HIS A 103 -5.20 1.20 -19.95
C HIS A 103 -4.58 -0.06 -19.36
N ILE A 104 -4.80 -0.28 -18.09
CA ILE A 104 -4.33 -1.44 -17.34
C ILE A 104 -5.53 -2.17 -16.79
N GLU A 105 -5.53 -3.49 -16.93
CA GLU A 105 -6.49 -4.38 -16.30
C GLU A 105 -5.79 -5.47 -15.48
N ILE A 106 -6.46 -5.96 -14.45
CA ILE A 106 -6.00 -7.13 -13.71
C ILE A 106 -6.38 -8.39 -14.45
N THR A 107 -5.47 -9.38 -14.46
CA THR A 107 -5.73 -10.69 -15.06
C THR A 107 -6.43 -11.62 -14.08
N THR A 108 -6.94 -12.75 -14.59
CA THR A 108 -7.45 -13.85 -13.74
C THR A 108 -6.37 -14.33 -12.75
N LYS A 109 -5.11 -14.41 -13.20
CA LYS A 109 -3.98 -14.76 -12.34
C LYS A 109 -3.75 -13.73 -11.22
N GLY A 110 -3.88 -12.44 -11.55
CA GLY A 110 -3.79 -11.36 -10.57
C GLY A 110 -4.91 -11.42 -9.53
N LEU A 111 -6.14 -11.68 -9.94
CA LEU A 111 -7.29 -11.88 -9.03
C LEU A 111 -7.09 -13.12 -8.14
N SER A 112 -6.59 -14.21 -8.69
CA SER A 112 -6.27 -15.43 -7.94
C SER A 112 -5.20 -15.18 -6.88
N LEU A 113 -4.14 -14.43 -7.22
CA LEU A 113 -3.10 -14.04 -6.28
C LEU A 113 -3.68 -13.20 -5.13
N LEU A 114 -4.54 -12.23 -5.40
CA LEU A 114 -5.21 -11.44 -4.37
C LEU A 114 -6.07 -12.31 -3.44
N ASN A 115 -6.75 -13.33 -3.98
CA ASN A 115 -7.49 -14.31 -3.18
C ASN A 115 -6.59 -15.11 -2.24
N ASP A 116 -5.45 -15.59 -2.74
CA ASP A 116 -4.50 -16.36 -1.94
C ASP A 116 -3.90 -15.49 -0.81
N ILE A 117 -3.55 -14.25 -1.13
CA ILE A 117 -3.08 -13.28 -0.14
C ILE A 117 -4.14 -13.05 0.95
N SER A 118 -5.41 -12.91 0.58
CA SER A 118 -6.50 -12.70 1.55
C SER A 118 -6.67 -13.86 2.53
N LYS A 119 -6.39 -15.09 2.12
CA LYS A 119 -6.43 -16.27 2.99
C LYS A 119 -5.29 -16.32 4.00
N GLU A 120 -4.12 -15.80 3.61
CA GLU A 120 -2.91 -15.77 4.43
C GLU A 120 -2.84 -14.54 5.34
N PHE A 121 -3.58 -13.47 5.01
CA PHE A 121 -3.58 -12.20 5.74
C PHE A 121 -4.36 -12.33 7.05
N LYS A 122 -3.70 -12.86 8.08
CA LYS A 122 -4.27 -13.09 9.40
C LYS A 122 -3.80 -12.09 10.46
N GLU A 123 -2.75 -11.32 10.17
CA GLU A 123 -2.21 -10.34 11.13
C GLU A 123 -2.95 -9.01 11.00
N ASP A 124 -3.70 -8.66 12.01
CA ASP A 124 -4.16 -7.29 12.20
C ASP A 124 -3.02 -6.49 12.87
N LEU A 125 -2.35 -5.65 12.10
CA LEU A 125 -1.26 -4.81 12.61
C LEU A 125 -1.74 -3.78 13.64
N LEU A 126 -3.04 -3.57 13.73
CA LEU A 126 -3.69 -2.63 14.66
C LEU A 126 -4.51 -3.36 15.73
N GLU A 127 -4.31 -4.66 15.94
CA GLU A 127 -5.05 -5.50 16.89
C GLU A 127 -5.09 -4.94 18.33
N ASN A 128 -4.11 -4.12 18.69
CA ASN A 128 -4.02 -3.49 20.01
C ASN A 128 -4.85 -2.20 20.15
N LEU A 129 -5.49 -1.75 19.07
CA LEU A 129 -6.39 -0.59 19.09
C LEU A 129 -7.84 -1.03 19.13
N THR A 130 -8.65 -0.38 19.96
CA THR A 130 -10.10 -0.47 19.84
C THR A 130 -10.57 0.25 18.58
N GLU A 131 -11.81 0.02 18.16
CA GLU A 131 -12.41 0.71 17.02
C GLU A 131 -12.43 2.23 17.21
N GLU A 132 -12.75 2.70 18.42
CA GLU A 132 -12.74 4.13 18.74
C GLU A 132 -11.33 4.73 18.66
N GLU A 133 -10.32 4.02 19.17
CA GLU A 133 -8.92 4.47 19.08
C GLU A 133 -8.42 4.50 17.64
N ALA A 134 -8.83 3.55 16.79
CA ALA A 134 -8.50 3.54 15.37
C ALA A 134 -9.12 4.73 14.62
N ILE A 135 -10.38 5.07 14.92
CA ILE A 135 -11.06 6.26 14.39
C ILE A 135 -10.32 7.54 14.83
N GLN A 136 -10.04 7.67 16.11
CA GLN A 136 -9.32 8.84 16.66
C GLN A 136 -7.94 9.00 16.02
N LEU A 137 -7.19 7.90 15.86
CA LEU A 137 -5.88 7.92 15.21
C LEU A 137 -6.00 8.40 13.76
N SER A 138 -6.97 7.89 13.01
CA SER A 138 -7.23 8.31 11.62
C SER A 138 -7.54 9.81 11.54
N ASP A 139 -8.44 10.31 12.37
CA ASP A 139 -8.83 11.73 12.42
C ASP A 139 -7.64 12.64 12.78
N LEU A 140 -6.80 12.21 13.73
CA LEU A 140 -5.60 12.95 14.09
C LEU A 140 -4.56 12.99 12.98
N LEU A 141 -4.38 11.90 12.24
CA LEU A 141 -3.49 11.84 11.08
C LEU A 141 -4.01 12.72 9.94
N ASP A 142 -5.33 12.75 9.68
CA ASP A 142 -5.92 13.64 8.69
C ASP A 142 -5.76 15.11 9.04
N LYS A 143 -5.82 15.45 10.32
CA LYS A 143 -5.58 16.81 10.82
C LYS A 143 -4.13 17.29 10.64
N VAL A 144 -3.18 16.39 10.44
CA VAL A 144 -1.76 16.72 10.23
C VAL A 144 -1.49 17.19 8.79
N ARG A 145 -2.35 16.78 7.83
CA ARG A 145 -2.20 17.08 6.38
C ARG A 145 -3.05 18.25 5.90
#